data_895fca73531d09bdbed8d8eb09066493
#
_entry.id   895fca73531d09bdbed8d8eb09066493
#
_cell.length_a   1.000
_cell.length_b   1.000
_cell.length_c   1.000
_cell.angle_alpha   90.00
_cell.angle_beta   90.00
_cell.angle_gamma   90.00
#
_symmetry.space_group_name_H-M   'P 1'
#
loop_
_entity.id
_entity.type
_entity.pdbx_description
1 polymer ?
#
loop_
_entity_poly.entity_id
_entity_poly.type
_entity_poly.pdbx_seq_one_letter_code
_entity_poly.pdbx_strand_id
1 'polypeptide(L)'
;MNGGLGEWAPPPQVSGEAEEGWVPRDGGERSGGEWGARNVLGGPLMPCSFDPLTGWLRDGSCNTDARDVGLHTVCAVMTAAFLAFSKSRGNDLVTPRPQWGFPGLKPDDRWCLCAARWQEAFEAGCAPRVVLAATHAAALSVCRLEDLKAHAIDLA
;
A
#
# COMPACT_ATOMS: atom_id res chain seq x y z
N MET A 1 -20.27 0.56 4.49
CA MET A 1 -19.78 0.49 4.53
C MET A 1 -18.84 0.65 5.10
N ASN A 2 -18.52 0.63 5.38
CA ASN A 2 -17.73 0.72 6.02
C ASN A 2 -16.66 0.13 5.53
N GLY A 3 -16.65 -0.15 4.50
CA GLY A 3 -15.54 -0.74 3.93
C GLY A 3 -14.26 -0.07 4.18
N GLY A 4 -14.27 1.21 4.21
CA GLY A 4 -13.03 1.86 4.45
C GLY A 4 -12.41 1.51 5.75
N LEU A 5 -13.23 1.41 6.77
CA LEU A 5 -12.65 1.03 8.01
C LEU A 5 -12.10 -0.35 7.97
N GLY A 6 -12.80 -1.23 7.33
CA GLY A 6 -12.31 -2.57 7.27
C GLY A 6 -11.03 -2.65 6.52
N GLU A 7 -10.89 -1.85 5.48
CA GLU A 7 -9.69 -1.95 4.76
C GLU A 7 -8.52 -1.45 5.50
N TRP A 8 -8.71 -0.46 6.34
CA TRP A 8 -7.56 0.05 6.98
C TRP A 8 -7.20 -0.64 8.24
N ALA A 9 -7.98 -1.56 8.71
CA ALA A 9 -7.64 -2.23 9.95
C ALA A 9 -6.19 -2.65 9.91
N PRO A 10 -5.49 -2.53 11.00
CA PRO A 10 -4.08 -2.91 10.99
C PRO A 10 -3.93 -4.40 10.82
N PRO A 11 -2.81 -4.84 10.37
CA PRO A 11 -2.60 -6.28 10.27
C PRO A 11 -2.69 -6.90 11.64
N PRO A 12 -3.01 -8.13 11.67
CA PRO A 12 -3.08 -8.83 12.92
C PRO A 12 -1.80 -8.67 13.65
N GLN A 13 -1.94 -8.44 14.84
CA GLN A 13 -0.81 -8.24 15.55
C GLN A 13 -0.16 -9.32 15.88
N VAL A 14 0.10 -9.93 15.51
CA VAL A 14 0.66 -10.93 15.74
C VAL A 14 1.54 -11.19 16.35
N SER A 15 1.93 -10.71 16.53
CA SER A 15 2.75 -10.93 17.25
C SER A 15 3.61 -11.93 17.17
N GLY A 16 4.21 -12.28 17.99
CA GLY A 16 5.23 -13.08 17.98
C GLY A 16 5.13 -14.27 17.23
N GLU A 17 4.10 -14.94 17.39
CA GLU A 17 4.12 -16.14 16.75
C GLU A 17 4.10 -15.93 15.34
N ALA A 18 3.53 -14.93 14.94
CA ALA A 18 3.45 -14.76 13.57
C ALA A 18 4.77 -14.63 13.03
N GLU A 19 5.60 -13.92 13.62
CA GLU A 19 6.74 -13.77 12.99
C GLU A 19 7.57 -14.86 13.07
N GLU A 20 7.52 -15.64 14.04
CA GLU A 20 8.40 -16.66 13.89
C GLU A 20 7.95 -17.55 12.91
N GLY A 21 6.75 -17.73 12.71
CA GLY A 21 6.40 -18.55 11.69
C GLY A 21 6.83 -18.03 10.42
N TRP A 22 6.89 -16.76 10.30
CA TRP A 22 7.09 -16.27 9.11
C TRP A 22 8.43 -16.21 8.70
N VAL A 23 9.15 -16.13 9.49
CA VAL A 23 10.41 -15.95 9.16
C VAL A 23 10.96 -16.84 8.39
N PRO A 24 11.01 -16.92 8.12
CA PRO A 24 11.35 -17.47 7.34
C PRO A 24 11.95 -18.03 6.90
N ARG A 25 11.72 -18.18 6.85
CA ARG A 25 12.06 -18.60 6.37
C ARG A 25 12.52 -18.42 5.60
N ASP A 26 12.47 -18.35 5.40
CA ASP A 26 12.79 -18.05 4.59
C ASP A 26 13.30 -17.70 4.12
N GLY A 27 13.19 -17.52 4.42
CA GLY A 27 13.49 -17.07 3.88
C GLY A 27 13.92 -16.64 3.55
N GLY A 28 13.70 -16.51 3.66
CA GLY A 28 13.95 -16.02 3.19
C GLY A 28 14.52 -15.56 2.96
N GLU A 29 14.80 -15.57 3.04
CA GLU A 29 15.27 -15.12 2.75
C GLU A 29 15.68 -14.91 2.00
N ARG A 30 15.62 -15.18 1.54
CA ARG A 30 15.85 -15.10 0.68
C ARG A 30 15.70 -14.38 0.16
N SER A 31 15.71 -14.03 0.22
CA SER A 31 15.45 -13.41 -0.22
C SER A 31 15.53 -12.77 -0.87
N GLY A 32 15.50 -12.53 -0.68
CA GLY A 32 15.64 -11.61 -1.21
C GLY A 32 15.71 -11.39 -2.52
N GLY A 33 16.46 -10.78 -2.97
CA GLY A 33 16.64 -10.54 -4.20
C GLY A 33 15.82 -11.20 -5.14
N GLU A 34 16.26 -12.17 -5.78
CA GLU A 34 15.47 -12.67 -6.80
C GLU A 34 14.30 -13.36 -6.29
N TRP A 35 14.29 -13.73 -5.04
CA TRP A 35 13.14 -14.38 -4.53
C TRP A 35 12.22 -13.43 -3.86
N GLY A 36 12.59 -12.18 -3.67
CA GLY A 36 11.80 -11.24 -2.96
C GLY A 36 10.64 -10.73 -3.77
N ALA A 37 9.85 -9.85 -3.19
CA ALA A 37 8.71 -9.27 -3.86
C ALA A 37 9.15 -8.42 -5.03
N ARG A 38 8.30 -8.36 -6.05
CA ARG A 38 8.58 -7.59 -7.25
C ARG A 38 7.62 -6.43 -7.37
N ASN A 39 8.10 -5.36 -7.98
CA ASN A 39 7.23 -4.23 -8.27
C ASN A 39 6.55 -4.42 -9.62
N VAL A 40 5.68 -3.48 -9.97
CA VAL A 40 4.90 -3.60 -11.21
C VAL A 40 5.74 -3.51 -12.47
N LEU A 41 6.99 -3.08 -12.35
CA LEU A 41 7.89 -3.03 -13.50
C LEU A 41 8.76 -4.29 -13.61
N GLY A 42 8.59 -5.22 -12.70
CA GLY A 42 9.33 -6.49 -12.73
C GLY A 42 10.63 -6.47 -11.96
N GLY A 43 10.99 -5.34 -11.36
CA GLY A 43 12.20 -5.26 -10.56
C GLY A 43 11.91 -5.53 -9.09
N PRO A 44 12.91 -5.38 -8.24
CA PRO A 44 12.69 -5.61 -6.80
C PRO A 44 11.78 -4.54 -6.21
N LEU A 45 10.96 -4.92 -5.27
CA LEU A 45 10.05 -3.97 -4.63
C LEU A 45 10.85 -3.04 -3.74
N MET A 46 10.76 -1.75 -3.99
CA MET A 46 11.45 -0.75 -3.20
C MET A 46 10.57 -0.26 -2.06
N PRO A 47 11.14 0.29 -1.00
CA PRO A 47 10.33 0.80 0.10
C PRO A 47 9.46 1.98 -0.33
N CYS A 48 8.29 2.09 0.27
CA CYS A 48 7.37 3.17 -0.01
C CYS A 48 7.55 4.33 0.97
N SER A 49 7.49 4.06 2.26
CA SER A 49 7.66 5.11 3.26
C SER A 49 7.95 4.52 4.63
N PHE A 50 8.86 5.15 5.34
CA PHE A 50 9.10 4.81 6.73
C PHE A 50 8.56 5.89 7.67
N ASP A 51 8.15 7.04 7.13
CA ASP A 51 7.61 8.13 7.94
C ASP A 51 6.61 8.92 7.08
N PRO A 52 5.33 8.56 7.15
CA PRO A 52 4.73 7.59 8.05
C PRO A 52 5.11 6.16 7.69
N LEU A 53 5.23 5.31 8.68
CA LEU A 53 5.54 3.92 8.42
C LEU A 53 4.32 3.27 7.80
N THR A 54 4.48 2.66 6.66
CA THR A 54 3.36 2.13 5.91
C THR A 54 3.57 0.66 5.58
N GLY A 55 2.59 0.09 4.91
CA GLY A 55 2.62 -1.28 4.47
C GLY A 55 1.68 -2.16 5.27
N TRP A 56 1.11 -3.15 4.62
CA TRP A 56 0.27 -4.12 5.32
C TRP A 56 1.05 -4.76 6.47
N LEU A 57 2.34 -5.03 6.26
CA LEU A 57 3.19 -5.62 7.28
C LEU A 57 3.89 -4.57 8.13
N ARG A 58 3.67 -3.31 7.87
CA ARG A 58 4.29 -2.20 8.58
C ARG A 58 5.80 -2.25 8.55
N ASP A 59 6.35 -2.62 7.43
CA ASP A 59 7.80 -2.68 7.25
C ASP A 59 8.29 -1.61 6.28
N GLY A 60 7.44 -0.69 5.88
CA GLY A 60 7.82 0.40 4.98
C GLY A 60 7.62 0.10 3.53
N SER A 61 7.31 -1.13 3.17
CA SER A 61 7.12 -1.54 1.79
C SER A 61 5.69 -2.01 1.55
N CYS A 62 5.23 -1.86 0.32
CA CYS A 62 3.87 -2.27 -0.03
C CYS A 62 3.81 -3.76 -0.35
N ASN A 63 4.43 -4.55 0.52
CA ASN A 63 4.40 -5.97 0.37
C ASN A 63 3.04 -6.50 0.86
N THR A 64 2.72 -7.73 0.52
CA THR A 64 1.40 -8.24 0.80
C THR A 64 1.50 -9.74 1.00
N ASP A 65 0.45 -10.32 1.55
CA ASP A 65 0.34 -11.77 1.68
C ASP A 65 -1.13 -12.14 1.58
N ALA A 66 -1.42 -13.43 1.72
CA ALA A 66 -2.77 -13.93 1.48
C ALA A 66 -3.81 -13.37 2.44
N ARG A 67 -3.39 -12.82 3.59
CA ARG A 67 -4.34 -12.25 4.53
C ARG A 67 -4.73 -10.83 4.16
N ASP A 68 -3.99 -10.19 3.26
CA ASP A 68 -4.23 -8.80 2.89
C ASP A 68 -5.31 -8.75 1.82
N VAL A 69 -6.55 -8.87 2.24
CA VAL A 69 -7.66 -8.91 1.31
C VAL A 69 -7.78 -7.61 0.52
N GLY A 70 -7.41 -6.50 1.12
CA GLY A 70 -7.50 -5.22 0.42
C GLY A 70 -6.35 -4.97 -0.54
N LEU A 71 -5.33 -5.82 -0.55
CA LEU A 71 -4.17 -5.64 -1.40
C LEU A 71 -3.61 -4.23 -1.28
N HIS A 72 -3.03 -3.94 -0.12
CA HIS A 72 -2.44 -2.63 0.14
C HIS A 72 -1.10 -2.53 -0.57
N THR A 73 -1.14 -2.47 -1.88
CA THR A 73 0.02 -2.69 -2.72
C THR A 73 0.44 -1.50 -3.56
N VAL A 74 -0.34 -0.42 -3.58
CA VAL A 74 -0.01 0.72 -4.42
C VAL A 74 0.68 1.79 -3.57
N CYS A 75 1.93 2.10 -3.88
CA CYS A 75 2.61 3.18 -3.16
C CYS A 75 2.16 4.49 -3.76
N ALA A 76 1.28 5.18 -3.05
CA ALA A 76 0.65 6.39 -3.54
C ALA A 76 1.15 7.60 -2.78
N VAL A 77 1.31 8.72 -3.50
CA VAL A 77 1.70 9.98 -2.90
C VAL A 77 0.42 10.78 -2.71
N MET A 78 0.05 11.03 -1.46
CA MET A 78 -1.25 11.59 -1.15
C MET A 78 -1.40 13.00 -1.70
N THR A 79 -2.62 13.30 -2.13
CA THR A 79 -2.98 14.67 -2.52
C THR A 79 -4.21 15.06 -1.71
N ALA A 80 -4.42 16.37 -1.58
CA ALA A 80 -5.60 16.84 -0.86
C ALA A 80 -6.88 16.34 -1.52
N ALA A 81 -6.90 16.32 -2.84
CA ALA A 81 -8.09 15.88 -3.57
C ALA A 81 -8.37 14.40 -3.33
N PHE A 82 -7.33 13.57 -3.35
CA PHE A 82 -7.55 12.15 -3.10
C PHE A 82 -7.98 11.91 -1.66
N LEU A 83 -7.36 12.60 -0.70
CA LEU A 83 -7.71 12.37 0.69
C LEU A 83 -9.17 12.74 0.96
N ALA A 84 -9.66 13.83 0.37
CA ALA A 84 -11.05 14.21 0.51
C ALA A 84 -11.97 13.21 -0.17
N PHE A 85 -11.62 12.76 -1.36
CA PHE A 85 -12.40 11.78 -2.08
C PHE A 85 -12.48 10.48 -1.29
N SER A 86 -11.35 10.01 -0.80
CA SER A 86 -11.29 8.75 -0.06
C SER A 86 -12.17 8.81 1.18
N LYS A 87 -12.10 9.94 1.90
CA LYS A 87 -12.92 10.08 3.09
C LYS A 87 -14.40 10.05 2.72
N SER A 88 -14.77 10.69 1.62
CA SER A 88 -16.17 10.71 1.19
C SER A 88 -16.66 9.33 0.79
N ARG A 89 -15.76 8.43 0.45
CA ARG A 89 -16.12 7.06 0.08
C ARG A 89 -15.97 6.09 1.23
N GLY A 90 -15.83 6.61 2.44
CA GLY A 90 -15.80 5.75 3.61
C GLY A 90 -14.42 5.29 4.06
N ASN A 91 -13.37 5.74 3.39
CA ASN A 91 -12.01 5.36 3.77
C ASN A 91 -11.29 6.61 4.25
N ASP A 92 -11.46 6.94 5.52
CA ASP A 92 -10.89 8.14 6.11
C ASP A 92 -9.42 7.92 6.43
N LEU A 93 -8.54 8.49 5.64
CA LEU A 93 -7.11 8.36 5.85
C LEU A 93 -6.53 9.59 6.54
N VAL A 94 -7.36 10.57 6.89
CA VAL A 94 -6.87 11.80 7.48
C VAL A 94 -6.90 11.77 9.00
N THR A 95 -7.90 11.16 9.58
CA THR A 95 -8.05 11.17 11.03
C THR A 95 -7.06 10.23 11.68
N PRO A 96 -6.24 10.71 12.62
CA PRO A 96 -5.30 9.83 13.30
C PRO A 96 -6.02 8.74 14.09
N ARG A 97 -5.41 7.57 14.15
CA ARG A 97 -5.94 6.47 14.92
C ARG A 97 -4.80 5.92 15.76
N PRO A 98 -4.52 6.56 16.90
CA PRO A 98 -3.37 6.18 17.71
C PRO A 98 -3.41 4.74 18.18
N GLN A 99 -4.61 4.19 18.39
CA GLN A 99 -4.70 2.82 18.83
C GLN A 99 -4.16 1.83 17.80
N TRP A 100 -4.03 2.27 16.56
CA TRP A 100 -3.46 1.43 15.52
C TRP A 100 -2.12 1.96 15.05
N GLY A 101 -1.57 2.95 15.75
CA GLY A 101 -0.31 3.53 15.33
C GLY A 101 -0.41 4.31 14.03
N PHE A 102 -1.61 4.75 13.66
CA PHE A 102 -1.83 5.45 12.40
C PHE A 102 -1.86 6.95 12.66
N PRO A 103 -0.91 7.71 12.09
CA PRO A 103 -0.81 9.13 12.41
C PRO A 103 -1.76 10.03 11.61
N GLY A 104 -2.50 9.47 10.66
CA GLY A 104 -3.26 10.28 9.72
C GLY A 104 -2.35 10.76 8.61
N LEU A 105 -2.88 10.88 7.41
CA LEU A 105 -2.08 11.26 6.26
C LEU A 105 -2.39 12.69 5.84
N LYS A 106 -1.39 13.32 5.25
CA LYS A 106 -1.54 14.65 4.71
C LYS A 106 -0.93 14.67 3.33
N PRO A 107 -1.16 15.70 2.54
CA PRO A 107 -0.59 15.75 1.19
C PRO A 107 0.92 15.53 1.21
N ASP A 108 1.39 14.82 0.21
CA ASP A 108 2.78 14.43 0.00
C ASP A 108 3.24 13.25 0.84
N ASP A 109 2.45 12.78 1.79
CA ASP A 109 2.78 11.52 2.48
C ASP A 109 2.66 10.37 1.51
N ARG A 110 3.48 9.35 1.65
CA ARG A 110 3.39 8.14 0.85
C ARG A 110 2.75 7.05 1.69
N TRP A 111 1.91 6.28 1.05
CA TRP A 111 1.15 5.25 1.78
C TRP A 111 0.89 4.08 0.87
N CYS A 112 0.94 2.87 1.41
CA CYS A 112 0.59 1.69 0.67
C CYS A 112 -0.93 1.57 0.65
N LEU A 113 -1.51 2.01 -0.44
CA LEU A 113 -2.94 2.14 -0.59
C LEU A 113 -3.55 0.85 -1.12
N CYS A 114 -4.75 0.55 -0.69
CA CYS A 114 -5.52 -0.55 -1.22
C CYS A 114 -5.67 -0.37 -2.73
N ALA A 115 -5.36 -1.40 -3.49
CA ALA A 115 -5.38 -1.31 -4.96
C ALA A 115 -6.77 -0.94 -5.48
N ALA A 116 -7.83 -1.50 -4.88
CA ALA A 116 -9.18 -1.16 -5.33
C ALA A 116 -9.53 0.28 -5.01
N ARG A 117 -9.00 0.84 -3.92
CA ARG A 117 -9.25 2.24 -3.60
C ARG A 117 -8.52 3.15 -4.58
N TRP A 118 -7.34 2.75 -5.03
CA TRP A 118 -6.66 3.53 -6.05
C TRP A 118 -7.44 3.51 -7.35
N GLN A 119 -7.92 2.32 -7.74
CA GLN A 119 -8.67 2.17 -8.98
C GLN A 119 -9.97 2.97 -8.92
N GLU A 120 -10.66 2.96 -7.79
CA GLU A 120 -11.88 3.73 -7.62
C GLU A 120 -11.59 5.21 -7.82
N ALA A 121 -10.51 5.71 -7.24
CA ALA A 121 -10.15 7.10 -7.37
C ALA A 121 -9.74 7.43 -8.81
N PHE A 122 -9.06 6.49 -9.47
CA PHE A 122 -8.68 6.69 -10.86
C PHE A 122 -9.92 6.88 -11.73
N GLU A 123 -10.92 6.04 -11.53
CA GLU A 123 -12.14 6.14 -12.32
C GLU A 123 -12.92 7.41 -12.04
N ALA A 124 -12.73 7.99 -10.87
CA ALA A 124 -13.38 9.24 -10.52
C ALA A 124 -12.54 10.48 -10.83
N GLY A 125 -11.35 10.29 -11.40
CA GLY A 125 -10.49 11.41 -11.74
C GLY A 125 -9.74 12.01 -10.57
N CYS A 126 -9.63 11.28 -9.47
CA CYS A 126 -9.00 11.78 -8.25
C CYS A 126 -7.82 10.93 -7.80
N ALA A 127 -7.27 10.07 -8.65
CA ALA A 127 -6.22 9.15 -8.21
C ALA A 127 -4.96 9.91 -7.78
N PRO A 128 -4.33 9.49 -6.70
CA PRO A 128 -3.08 10.08 -6.30
C PRO A 128 -1.95 9.57 -7.18
N ARG A 129 -0.81 10.23 -7.12
CA ARG A 129 0.32 9.81 -7.91
C ARG A 129 0.92 8.54 -7.34
N VAL A 130 1.67 7.83 -8.14
CA VAL A 130 2.15 6.49 -7.82
C VAL A 130 3.67 6.44 -7.93
N VAL A 131 4.31 5.68 -7.04
CA VAL A 131 5.72 5.35 -7.16
C VAL A 131 5.76 3.91 -7.66
N LEU A 132 6.04 3.72 -8.94
CA LEU A 132 5.96 2.40 -9.55
C LEU A 132 6.96 1.41 -8.95
N ALA A 133 8.17 1.88 -8.66
CA ALA A 133 9.20 1.00 -8.12
C ALA A 133 8.83 0.47 -6.74
N ALA A 134 7.91 1.13 -6.05
CA ALA A 134 7.48 0.73 -4.72
C ALA A 134 6.05 0.18 -4.72
N THR A 135 5.48 -0.07 -5.89
CA THR A 135 4.14 -0.64 -6.02
C THR A 135 4.28 -2.12 -6.34
N HIS A 136 3.68 -2.96 -5.51
CA HIS A 136 3.84 -4.40 -5.63
C HIS A 136 3.14 -4.91 -6.90
N ALA A 137 3.74 -5.91 -7.52
CA ALA A 137 3.20 -6.49 -8.74
C ALA A 137 1.77 -7.00 -8.56
N ALA A 138 1.39 -7.41 -7.37
CA ALA A 138 0.03 -7.90 -7.13
C ALA A 138 -1.04 -6.82 -7.38
N ALA A 139 -0.66 -5.55 -7.39
CA ALA A 139 -1.61 -4.50 -7.72
C ALA A 139 -2.18 -4.68 -9.12
N LEU A 140 -1.45 -5.39 -10.00
CA LEU A 140 -1.92 -5.58 -11.36
C LEU A 140 -3.11 -6.52 -11.48
N SER A 141 -3.48 -7.21 -10.41
CA SER A 141 -4.71 -7.99 -10.42
C SER A 141 -5.95 -7.10 -10.33
N VAL A 142 -5.77 -5.83 -9.96
CA VAL A 142 -6.87 -4.89 -9.81
C VAL A 142 -6.71 -3.69 -10.72
N CYS A 143 -5.49 -3.18 -10.86
CA CYS A 143 -5.21 -1.95 -11.61
C CYS A 143 -4.45 -2.29 -12.88
N ARG A 144 -4.68 -1.51 -13.93
CA ARG A 144 -3.94 -1.72 -15.17
C ARG A 144 -2.63 -0.97 -15.09
N LEU A 145 -1.60 -1.56 -15.62
CA LEU A 145 -0.27 -0.95 -15.57
C LEU A 145 -0.26 0.41 -16.27
N GLU A 146 -0.94 0.54 -17.40
CA GLU A 146 -0.92 1.82 -18.07
C GLU A 146 -1.60 2.91 -17.27
N ASP A 147 -2.59 2.57 -16.46
CA ASP A 147 -3.25 3.56 -15.61
C ASP A 147 -2.32 4.01 -14.50
N LEU A 148 -1.59 3.06 -13.93
CA LEU A 148 -0.61 3.40 -12.90
C LEU A 148 0.51 4.27 -13.49
N LYS A 149 0.97 3.92 -14.69
CA LYS A 149 2.01 4.70 -15.33
C LYS A 149 1.58 6.12 -15.63
N ALA A 150 0.31 6.32 -15.93
CA ALA A 150 -0.18 7.66 -16.22
C ALA A 150 -0.09 8.58 -15.00
N HIS A 151 -0.01 8.02 -13.82
CA HIS A 151 0.07 8.80 -12.58
C HIS A 151 1.43 8.64 -11.89
N ALA A 152 2.40 8.04 -12.55
CA ALA A 152 3.68 7.73 -11.90
C ALA A 152 4.55 8.95 -11.77
N ILE A 153 5.25 9.06 -10.67
CA ILE A 153 6.22 10.13 -10.49
C ILE A 153 7.64 9.67 -10.79
N ASP A 154 7.84 8.37 -10.91
CA ASP A 154 9.18 7.80 -11.12
C ASP A 154 9.32 7.13 -12.49
N LEU A 155 8.52 7.53 -13.44
CA LEU A 155 8.66 7.03 -14.80
C LEU A 155 9.29 8.11 -15.63
N ALA A 156 10.43 7.85 -16.18
CA ALA A 156 11.16 8.86 -16.93
C ALA A 156 10.60 9.06 -18.33
#